data_a1ad885e0e7f8d52659b6fa77a2d0139
#
_entry.id   a1ad885e0e7f8d52659b6fa77a2d0139
#
_cell.length_a   1.000
_cell.length_b   1.000
_cell.length_c   1.000
_cell.angle_alpha   90.00
_cell.angle_beta   90.00
_cell.angle_gamma   90.00
#
_symmetry.space_group_name_H-M   'P 1'
#
loop_
_entity.id
_entity.type
_entity.pdbx_description
1 polymer ?
#
loop_
_entity_poly.entity_id
_entity_poly.type
_entity_poly.pdbx_seq_one_letter_code
_entity_poly.pdbx_strand_id
1 'polypeptide(L)'
;TQLVWRADRPQKGRYREFLQCDVDIIGEKNYLNEVECIQVYNSVFSRLNMPKVNLRINNRQILEGISKLMNLDSLYELATVLDKTDKIGVNGVIEELSKKGISDNSINELKYFLDVKGSNKEKIEILKSRFQLYGISIDGIDLIEKIIDTSENIELSNIDLVLDFTLARGLGYYT
;
A
#
# COMPACT_ATOMS: atom_id res chain seq x y z
N THR A 1 18.18 16.14 -1.11
CA THR A 1 19.00 15.23 -1.96
C THR A 1 20.34 15.04 -1.32
N GLN A 2 20.76 13.79 -1.09
CA GLN A 2 22.06 13.49 -0.47
C GLN A 2 22.58 12.12 -0.92
N LEU A 3 23.88 11.91 -0.76
CA LEU A 3 24.49 10.61 -0.90
C LEU A 3 24.09 9.72 0.28
N VAL A 4 23.68 8.50 -0.02
CA VAL A 4 23.36 7.47 0.97
C VAL A 4 24.14 6.18 0.70
N TRP A 5 24.38 5.42 1.77
CA TRP A 5 25.11 4.14 1.70
C TRP A 5 24.26 3.03 2.28
N ARG A 6 24.17 1.92 1.56
CA ARG A 6 23.47 0.71 2.03
C ARG A 6 24.34 -0.52 1.85
N ALA A 7 24.32 -1.43 2.82
CA ALA A 7 25.04 -2.69 2.78
C ALA A 7 24.40 -3.75 1.86
N ASP A 8 23.60 -3.31 0.90
CA ASP A 8 22.91 -4.18 -0.06
C ASP A 8 23.89 -4.92 -0.99
N ARG A 9 23.49 -6.09 -1.47
CA ARG A 9 24.23 -6.80 -2.51
C ARG A 9 24.16 -6.01 -3.82
N PRO A 10 25.29 -5.55 -4.38
CA PRO A 10 25.30 -4.79 -5.62
C PRO A 10 24.77 -5.62 -6.79
N GLN A 11 23.97 -4.99 -7.64
CA GLN A 11 23.48 -5.56 -8.89
C GLN A 11 23.12 -4.42 -9.86
N LYS A 12 22.77 -4.72 -11.10
CA LYS A 12 22.38 -3.69 -12.08
C LYS A 12 21.26 -2.81 -11.53
N GLY A 13 21.52 -1.49 -11.46
CA GLY A 13 20.57 -0.51 -10.93
C GLY A 13 20.47 -0.47 -9.40
N ARG A 14 21.30 -1.21 -8.66
CA ARG A 14 21.36 -1.19 -7.20
C ARG A 14 22.80 -1.08 -6.72
N TYR A 15 23.16 0.09 -6.23
CA TYR A 15 24.51 0.44 -5.78
C TYR A 15 24.55 0.55 -4.27
N ARG A 16 25.72 0.42 -3.69
CA ARG A 16 25.95 0.63 -2.25
C ARG A 16 26.01 2.10 -1.89
N GLU A 17 26.43 2.94 -2.83
CA GLU A 17 26.44 4.40 -2.72
C GLU A 17 25.60 4.97 -3.86
N PHE A 18 24.64 5.85 -3.56
CA PHE A 18 23.78 6.48 -4.55
C PHE A 18 23.17 7.77 -3.98
N LEU A 19 22.69 8.62 -4.88
CA LEU A 19 21.93 9.82 -4.51
C LEU A 19 20.48 9.43 -4.23
N GLN A 20 19.96 9.89 -3.10
CA GLN A 20 18.55 9.73 -2.73
C GLN A 20 17.92 11.11 -2.55
N CYS A 21 16.69 11.25 -3.05
CA CYS A 21 15.85 12.41 -2.80
C CYS A 21 14.70 11.96 -1.90
N ASP A 22 14.61 12.54 -0.72
CA ASP A 22 13.54 12.30 0.24
C ASP A 22 12.72 13.57 0.42
N VAL A 23 11.45 13.37 0.73
CA VAL A 23 10.52 14.42 1.14
C VAL A 23 9.82 13.93 2.40
N ASP A 24 9.97 14.70 3.48
CA ASP A 24 9.29 14.45 4.75
C ASP A 24 8.46 15.66 5.14
N ILE A 25 7.28 15.44 5.69
CA ILE A 25 6.42 16.48 6.23
C ILE A 25 6.41 16.33 7.75
N ILE A 26 6.78 17.40 8.44
CA ILE A 26 6.85 17.46 9.91
C ILE A 26 5.83 18.50 10.37
N GLY A 27 4.97 18.13 11.32
CA GLY A 27 4.00 19.04 11.89
C GLY A 27 2.71 18.35 12.29
N GLU A 28 1.58 18.92 11.93
CA GLU A 28 0.26 18.40 12.27
C GLU A 28 -0.09 17.15 11.48
N LYS A 29 -0.70 16.17 12.14
CA LYS A 29 -1.24 14.97 11.49
C LYS A 29 -2.51 15.33 10.70
N ASN A 30 -2.40 15.38 9.37
CA ASN A 30 -3.49 15.71 8.48
C ASN A 30 -3.38 14.90 7.19
N TYR A 31 -4.49 14.39 6.66
CA TYR A 31 -4.52 13.65 5.39
C TYR A 31 -4.07 14.48 4.17
N LEU A 32 -4.08 15.79 4.27
CA LEU A 32 -3.54 16.67 3.23
C LEU A 32 -2.03 16.52 3.05
N ASN A 33 -1.31 16.02 4.06
CA ASN A 33 0.11 15.73 3.95
C ASN A 33 0.37 14.61 2.92
N GLU A 34 -0.46 13.58 2.91
CA GLU A 34 -0.39 12.52 1.91
C GLU A 34 -0.73 13.05 0.52
N VAL A 35 -1.72 13.93 0.42
CA VAL A 35 -2.09 14.59 -0.86
C VAL A 35 -0.94 15.45 -1.37
N GLU A 36 -0.26 16.20 -0.50
CA GLU A 36 0.92 16.98 -0.86
C GLU A 36 2.06 16.09 -1.36
N CYS A 37 2.33 14.97 -0.69
CA CYS A 37 3.31 13.99 -1.17
C CYS A 37 2.93 13.44 -2.56
N ILE A 38 1.66 13.15 -2.83
CA ILE A 38 1.18 12.73 -4.16
C ILE A 38 1.47 13.80 -5.21
N GLN A 39 1.23 15.08 -4.89
CA GLN A 39 1.54 16.21 -5.80
C GLN A 39 3.05 16.33 -6.07
N VAL A 40 3.89 16.09 -5.06
CA VAL A 40 5.35 16.08 -5.24
C VAL A 40 5.76 14.98 -6.21
N TYR A 41 5.25 13.74 -6.07
CA TYR A 41 5.50 12.66 -7.03
C TYR A 41 5.05 13.05 -8.44
N ASN A 42 3.84 13.58 -8.60
CA ASN A 42 3.34 14.03 -9.90
C ASN A 42 4.24 15.09 -10.52
N SER A 43 4.65 16.10 -9.76
CA SER A 43 5.55 17.16 -10.21
C SER A 43 6.91 16.62 -10.65
N VAL A 44 7.50 15.71 -9.87
CA VAL A 44 8.80 15.12 -10.19
C VAL A 44 8.73 14.31 -11.48
N PHE A 45 7.76 13.40 -11.59
CA PHE A 45 7.63 12.54 -12.77
C PHE A 45 7.27 13.33 -14.03
N SER A 46 6.45 14.38 -13.90
CA SER A 46 6.15 15.30 -14.99
C SER A 46 7.41 16.04 -15.48
N ARG A 47 8.22 16.59 -14.56
CA ARG A 47 9.46 17.30 -14.91
C ARG A 47 10.53 16.38 -15.51
N LEU A 48 10.53 15.11 -15.14
CA LEU A 48 11.43 14.10 -15.71
C LEU A 48 10.91 13.53 -17.03
N ASN A 49 9.76 14.02 -17.54
CA ASN A 49 9.09 13.50 -18.74
C ASN A 49 8.90 11.97 -18.68
N MET A 50 8.59 11.44 -17.51
CA MET A 50 8.32 10.02 -17.36
C MET A 50 6.96 9.67 -17.97
N PRO A 51 6.79 8.44 -18.49
CA PRO A 51 5.45 7.96 -18.85
C PRO A 51 4.57 7.92 -17.61
N LYS A 52 3.26 7.91 -17.81
CA LYS A 52 2.29 7.83 -16.73
C LYS A 52 2.52 6.60 -15.85
N VAL A 53 2.56 6.79 -14.53
CA VAL A 53 2.88 5.76 -13.54
C VAL A 53 1.71 5.51 -12.60
N ASN A 54 1.57 4.27 -12.14
CA ASN A 54 0.63 3.92 -11.08
C ASN A 54 1.29 4.18 -9.72
N LEU A 55 0.76 5.15 -8.97
CA LEU A 55 1.11 5.36 -7.57
C LEU A 55 0.18 4.52 -6.70
N ARG A 56 0.70 3.42 -6.17
CA ARG A 56 -0.06 2.52 -5.30
C ARG A 56 -0.11 3.09 -3.88
N ILE A 57 -1.29 3.11 -3.31
CA ILE A 57 -1.51 3.54 -1.92
C ILE A 57 -2.24 2.46 -1.13
N ASN A 58 -1.99 2.42 0.17
CA ASN A 58 -2.73 1.62 1.13
C ASN A 58 -2.64 2.27 2.50
N ASN A 59 -3.41 1.77 3.47
CA ASN A 59 -3.37 2.20 4.87
C ASN A 59 -3.11 0.99 5.78
N ARG A 60 -2.28 1.20 6.80
CA ARG A 60 -1.98 0.16 7.78
C ARG A 60 -3.24 -0.40 8.46
N GLN A 61 -4.23 0.45 8.78
CA GLN A 61 -5.47 0.02 9.41
C GLN A 61 -6.31 -0.89 8.50
N ILE A 62 -6.21 -0.74 7.17
CA ILE A 62 -6.83 -1.67 6.21
C ILE A 62 -6.18 -3.05 6.33
N LEU A 63 -4.86 -3.10 6.36
CA LEU A 63 -4.13 -4.37 6.54
C LEU A 63 -4.42 -5.01 7.91
N GLU A 64 -4.53 -4.20 8.97
CA GLU A 64 -4.93 -4.67 10.30
C GLU A 64 -6.35 -5.24 10.28
N GLY A 65 -7.27 -4.60 9.56
CA GLY A 65 -8.63 -5.11 9.38
C GLY A 65 -8.66 -6.44 8.64
N ILE A 66 -7.91 -6.57 7.55
CA ILE A 66 -7.76 -7.83 6.80
C ILE A 66 -7.14 -8.92 7.69
N SER A 67 -6.10 -8.58 8.46
CA SER A 67 -5.47 -9.52 9.42
C SER A 67 -6.47 -10.04 10.44
N LYS A 68 -7.37 -9.17 10.97
CA LYS A 68 -8.44 -9.57 11.88
C LYS A 68 -9.46 -10.49 11.21
N LEU A 69 -9.85 -10.22 9.96
CA LEU A 69 -10.74 -11.10 9.20
C LEU A 69 -10.13 -12.48 9.00
N MET A 70 -8.81 -12.54 8.83
CA MET A 70 -8.06 -13.80 8.72
C MET A 70 -7.83 -14.50 10.08
N ASN A 71 -8.26 -13.89 11.20
CA ASN A 71 -7.95 -14.37 12.57
C ASN A 71 -6.44 -14.57 12.80
N LEU A 72 -5.61 -13.65 12.31
CA LEU A 72 -4.18 -13.67 12.54
C LEU A 72 -3.84 -12.89 13.81
N ASP A 73 -2.91 -13.43 14.60
CA ASP A 73 -2.44 -12.78 15.83
C ASP A 73 -1.58 -11.55 15.56
N SER A 74 -0.98 -11.47 14.37
CA SER A 74 -0.05 -10.41 14.02
C SER A 74 -0.21 -9.95 12.56
N LEU A 75 -0.41 -8.63 12.40
CA LEU A 75 -0.31 -7.97 11.11
C LEU A 75 1.04 -8.25 10.41
N TYR A 76 2.11 -8.41 11.18
CA TYR A 76 3.46 -8.61 10.64
C TYR A 76 3.57 -9.89 9.80
N GLU A 77 2.85 -10.95 10.17
CA GLU A 77 2.82 -12.20 9.42
C GLU A 77 2.21 -11.99 8.03
N LEU A 78 1.08 -11.30 7.97
CA LEU A 78 0.41 -10.95 6.70
C LEU A 78 1.30 -10.05 5.85
N ALA A 79 1.81 -8.97 6.45
CA ALA A 79 2.62 -7.98 5.76
C ALA A 79 3.90 -8.57 5.15
N THR A 80 4.58 -9.47 5.88
CA THR A 80 5.81 -10.12 5.39
C THR A 80 5.56 -10.98 4.15
N VAL A 81 4.37 -11.56 4.03
CA VAL A 81 4.02 -12.38 2.85
C VAL A 81 3.51 -11.50 1.72
N LEU A 82 2.70 -10.48 2.02
CA LEU A 82 2.20 -9.54 1.02
C LEU A 82 3.32 -8.73 0.35
N ASP A 83 4.38 -8.34 1.07
CA ASP A 83 5.54 -7.64 0.49
C ASP A 83 6.23 -8.44 -0.62
N LYS A 84 6.02 -9.75 -0.66
CA LYS A 84 6.56 -10.63 -1.70
C LYS A 84 5.67 -10.76 -2.92
N THR A 85 4.45 -10.21 -2.90
CA THR A 85 3.44 -10.40 -3.96
C THR A 85 3.98 -10.07 -5.35
N ASP A 86 4.75 -8.99 -5.48
CA ASP A 86 5.37 -8.58 -6.75
C ASP A 86 6.40 -9.60 -7.28
N LYS A 87 6.93 -10.48 -6.41
CA LYS A 87 7.97 -11.47 -6.75
C LYS A 87 7.41 -12.86 -7.00
N ILE A 88 6.47 -13.30 -6.15
CA ILE A 88 5.96 -14.67 -6.15
C ILE A 88 4.53 -14.78 -6.67
N GLY A 89 3.87 -13.64 -6.92
CA GLY A 89 2.47 -13.57 -7.35
C GLY A 89 1.49 -13.96 -6.23
N VAL A 90 0.20 -13.81 -6.51
CA VAL A 90 -0.88 -14.13 -5.56
C VAL A 90 -0.85 -15.61 -5.16
N ASN A 91 -0.62 -16.52 -6.11
CA ASN A 91 -0.57 -17.97 -5.82
C ASN A 91 0.59 -18.30 -4.88
N GLY A 92 1.76 -17.69 -5.07
CA GLY A 92 2.90 -17.87 -4.18
C GLY A 92 2.65 -17.35 -2.76
N VAL A 93 1.91 -16.24 -2.63
CA VAL A 93 1.46 -15.71 -1.33
C VAL A 93 0.57 -16.74 -0.62
N ILE A 94 -0.41 -17.31 -1.32
CA ILE A 94 -1.31 -18.32 -0.79
C ILE A 94 -0.56 -19.57 -0.33
N GLU A 95 0.36 -20.08 -1.16
CA GLU A 95 1.18 -21.24 -0.81
C GLU A 95 2.05 -20.97 0.43
N GLU A 96 2.63 -19.78 0.55
CA GLU A 96 3.46 -19.42 1.70
C GLU A 96 2.64 -19.36 2.99
N LEU A 97 1.42 -18.78 2.93
CA LEU A 97 0.49 -18.77 4.06
C LEU A 97 0.06 -20.18 4.48
N SER A 98 -0.26 -21.04 3.50
CA SER A 98 -0.59 -22.45 3.78
C SER A 98 0.56 -23.19 4.45
N LYS A 99 1.80 -22.98 3.99
CA LYS A 99 3.01 -23.56 4.61
C LYS A 99 3.26 -23.08 6.04
N LYS A 100 2.79 -21.88 6.37
CA LYS A 100 2.82 -21.35 7.74
C LYS A 100 1.69 -21.88 8.64
N GLY A 101 0.82 -22.72 8.13
CA GLY A 101 -0.29 -23.33 8.87
C GLY A 101 -1.52 -22.43 9.02
N ILE A 102 -1.61 -21.36 8.21
CA ILE A 102 -2.81 -20.53 8.18
C ILE A 102 -3.97 -21.32 7.58
N SER A 103 -5.15 -21.22 8.20
CA SER A 103 -6.33 -22.02 7.80
C SER A 103 -6.83 -21.62 6.40
N ASP A 104 -7.42 -22.59 5.69
CA ASP A 104 -8.02 -22.33 4.38
C ASP A 104 -9.11 -21.25 4.43
N ASN A 105 -9.87 -21.17 5.53
CA ASN A 105 -10.86 -20.11 5.72
C ASN A 105 -10.20 -18.73 5.77
N SER A 106 -9.12 -18.57 6.52
CA SER A 106 -8.35 -17.33 6.59
C SER A 106 -7.74 -16.95 5.23
N ILE A 107 -7.22 -17.95 4.52
CA ILE A 107 -6.67 -17.76 3.18
C ILE A 107 -7.77 -17.33 2.18
N ASN A 108 -8.97 -17.90 2.28
CA ASN A 108 -10.09 -17.50 1.42
C ASN A 108 -10.55 -16.06 1.68
N GLU A 109 -10.50 -15.58 2.93
CA GLU A 109 -10.73 -14.17 3.24
C GLU A 109 -9.72 -13.27 2.53
N LEU A 110 -8.44 -13.61 2.57
CA LEU A 110 -7.42 -12.84 1.85
C LEU A 110 -7.64 -12.88 0.34
N LYS A 111 -7.91 -14.05 -0.24
CA LYS A 111 -8.19 -14.21 -1.68
C LYS A 111 -9.31 -13.28 -2.13
N TYR A 112 -10.37 -13.16 -1.32
CA TYR A 112 -11.47 -12.26 -1.63
C TYR A 112 -10.98 -10.84 -1.92
N PHE A 113 -10.04 -10.30 -1.13
CA PHE A 113 -9.48 -8.98 -1.36
C PHE A 113 -8.46 -8.93 -2.51
N LEU A 114 -7.65 -9.97 -2.66
CA LEU A 114 -6.65 -10.04 -3.73
C LEU A 114 -7.27 -10.14 -5.13
N ASP A 115 -8.46 -10.73 -5.22
CA ASP A 115 -9.22 -10.88 -6.47
C ASP A 115 -10.06 -9.65 -6.82
N VAL A 116 -10.18 -8.67 -5.90
CA VAL A 116 -10.93 -7.44 -6.14
C VAL A 116 -10.27 -6.63 -7.26
N LYS A 117 -11.01 -6.47 -8.35
CA LYS A 117 -10.64 -5.61 -9.49
C LYS A 117 -11.63 -4.46 -9.57
N GLY A 118 -11.28 -3.42 -10.31
CA GLY A 118 -12.15 -2.28 -10.52
C GLY A 118 -11.53 -0.97 -10.07
N SER A 119 -12.33 0.08 -10.08
CA SER A 119 -11.97 1.42 -9.64
C SER A 119 -11.67 1.48 -8.14
N ASN A 120 -10.98 2.55 -7.73
CA ASN A 120 -10.75 2.79 -6.30
C ASN A 120 -12.06 2.86 -5.50
N LYS A 121 -13.10 3.45 -6.08
CA LYS A 121 -14.44 3.57 -5.48
C LYS A 121 -15.06 2.20 -5.19
N GLU A 122 -15.07 1.31 -6.18
CA GLU A 122 -15.58 -0.06 -6.02
C GLU A 122 -14.79 -0.82 -4.96
N LYS A 123 -13.48 -0.67 -4.92
CA LYS A 123 -12.62 -1.29 -3.90
C LYS A 123 -12.94 -0.77 -2.49
N ILE A 124 -13.18 0.53 -2.35
CA ILE A 124 -13.55 1.16 -1.07
C ILE A 124 -14.91 0.64 -0.58
N GLU A 125 -15.90 0.56 -1.45
CA GLU A 125 -17.24 0.05 -1.11
C GLU A 125 -17.19 -1.42 -0.66
N ILE A 126 -16.39 -2.24 -1.33
CA ILE A 126 -16.18 -3.64 -0.96
C ILE A 126 -15.53 -3.75 0.42
N LEU A 127 -14.48 -2.95 0.69
CA LEU A 127 -13.82 -2.90 2.01
C LEU A 127 -14.79 -2.47 3.10
N LYS A 128 -15.51 -1.36 2.89
CA LYS A 128 -16.48 -0.84 3.87
C LYS A 128 -17.53 -1.88 4.21
N SER A 129 -18.15 -2.47 3.20
CA SER A 129 -19.17 -3.50 3.38
C SER A 129 -18.65 -4.70 4.16
N ARG A 130 -17.43 -5.16 3.83
CA ARG A 130 -16.83 -6.33 4.49
C ARG A 130 -16.45 -6.02 5.93
N PHE A 131 -15.82 -4.88 6.19
CA PHE A 131 -15.41 -4.49 7.55
C PHE A 131 -16.62 -4.25 8.46
N GLN A 132 -17.66 -3.59 7.95
CA GLN A 132 -18.90 -3.37 8.70
C GLN A 132 -19.60 -4.68 9.08
N LEU A 133 -19.63 -5.66 8.16
CA LEU A 133 -20.22 -6.98 8.42
C LEU A 133 -19.58 -7.67 9.63
N TYR A 134 -18.28 -7.46 9.85
CA TYR A 134 -17.52 -8.07 10.94
C TYR A 134 -17.22 -7.12 12.10
N GLY A 135 -17.82 -5.94 12.11
CA GLY A 135 -17.63 -4.94 13.19
C GLY A 135 -16.21 -4.40 13.28
N ILE A 136 -15.49 -4.37 12.15
CA ILE A 136 -14.13 -3.82 12.06
C ILE A 136 -14.22 -2.32 11.74
N SER A 137 -13.36 -1.49 12.37
CA SER A 137 -13.30 -0.06 12.10
C SER A 137 -13.00 0.22 10.63
N ILE A 138 -13.68 1.23 10.07
CA ILE A 138 -13.50 1.74 8.71
C ILE A 138 -12.66 3.02 8.64
N ASP A 139 -12.12 3.51 9.76
CA ASP A 139 -11.39 4.79 9.81
C ASP A 139 -10.25 4.88 8.80
N GLY A 140 -9.49 3.79 8.64
CA GLY A 140 -8.43 3.72 7.64
C GLY A 140 -8.92 3.74 6.20
N ILE A 141 -10.14 3.23 5.96
CA ILE A 141 -10.79 3.26 4.65
C ILE A 141 -11.29 4.66 4.35
N ASP A 142 -11.93 5.31 5.31
CA ASP A 142 -12.43 6.69 5.19
C ASP A 142 -11.28 7.68 4.96
N LEU A 143 -10.12 7.43 5.59
CA LEU A 143 -8.92 8.22 5.34
C LEU A 143 -8.43 8.07 3.89
N ILE A 144 -8.33 6.86 3.39
CA ILE A 144 -7.93 6.59 2.00
C ILE A 144 -8.92 7.19 1.01
N GLU A 145 -10.22 7.08 1.28
CA GLU A 145 -11.27 7.69 0.45
C GLU A 145 -11.08 9.20 0.35
N LYS A 146 -10.90 9.89 1.48
CA LYS A 146 -10.63 11.34 1.50
C LYS A 146 -9.38 11.73 0.70
N ILE A 147 -8.31 10.95 0.81
CA ILE A 147 -7.07 11.18 0.05
C ILE A 147 -7.35 11.04 -1.45
N ILE A 148 -8.05 9.98 -1.86
CA ILE A 148 -8.38 9.73 -3.26
C ILE A 148 -9.30 10.83 -3.81
N ASP A 149 -10.40 11.12 -3.15
CA ASP A 149 -11.37 12.14 -3.57
C ASP A 149 -10.72 13.52 -3.68
N THR A 150 -9.85 13.88 -2.71
CA THR A 150 -9.12 15.15 -2.76
C THR A 150 -8.14 15.17 -3.91
N SER A 151 -7.45 14.05 -4.17
CA SER A 151 -6.47 13.94 -5.25
C SER A 151 -7.12 13.93 -6.64
N GLU A 152 -8.36 13.42 -6.79
CA GLU A 152 -9.12 13.48 -8.04
C GLU A 152 -9.49 14.92 -8.44
N ASN A 153 -9.58 15.85 -7.47
CA ASN A 153 -9.82 17.26 -7.73
C ASN A 153 -8.55 18.05 -8.07
N ILE A 154 -7.40 17.38 -8.11
CA ILE A 154 -6.11 17.96 -8.46
C ILE A 154 -5.66 17.35 -9.79
N GLU A 155 -5.09 18.18 -10.66
CA GLU A 155 -4.57 17.69 -11.94
C GLU A 155 -3.32 16.81 -11.72
N LEU A 156 -3.50 15.50 -11.79
CA LEU A 156 -2.44 14.49 -11.73
C LEU A 156 -2.10 14.01 -13.15
N SER A 157 -1.31 14.79 -13.89
CA SER A 157 -1.00 14.53 -15.30
C SER A 157 -0.21 13.24 -15.54
N ASN A 158 0.69 12.88 -14.60
CA ASN A 158 1.64 11.77 -14.76
C ASN A 158 1.42 10.60 -13.79
N ILE A 159 0.38 10.66 -12.96
CA ILE A 159 0.09 9.63 -11.95
C ILE A 159 -1.34 9.13 -12.10
N ASP A 160 -1.51 7.81 -12.06
CA ASP A 160 -2.78 7.16 -11.70
C ASP A 160 -2.68 6.68 -10.25
N LEU A 161 -3.56 7.18 -9.39
CA LEU A 161 -3.61 6.77 -7.99
C LEU A 161 -4.41 5.46 -7.87
N VAL A 162 -3.81 4.42 -7.29
CA VAL A 162 -4.38 3.06 -7.23
C VAL A 162 -4.39 2.55 -5.80
N LEU A 163 -5.57 2.27 -5.26
CA LEU A 163 -5.71 1.54 -4.00
C LEU A 163 -5.30 0.07 -4.21
N ASP A 164 -4.31 -0.37 -3.44
CA ASP A 164 -3.72 -1.70 -3.59
C ASP A 164 -3.58 -2.40 -2.23
N PHE A 165 -4.40 -3.40 -1.98
CA PHE A 165 -4.43 -4.16 -0.73
C PHE A 165 -3.18 -5.02 -0.49
N THR A 166 -2.36 -5.25 -1.52
CA THR A 166 -1.10 -6.00 -1.39
C THR A 166 0.06 -5.14 -0.94
N LEU A 167 -0.08 -3.81 -0.99
CA LEU A 167 0.96 -2.89 -0.59
C LEU A 167 1.13 -2.90 0.94
N ALA A 168 2.17 -3.56 1.42
CA ALA A 168 2.46 -3.79 2.83
C ALA A 168 3.89 -3.33 3.20
N ARG A 169 4.30 -2.14 2.74
CA ARG A 169 5.64 -1.58 2.98
C ARG A 169 5.65 -0.53 4.08
N GLY A 170 6.81 -0.34 4.69
CA GLY A 170 7.05 0.76 5.61
C GLY A 170 6.34 0.64 6.97
N LEU A 171 5.80 -0.51 7.33
CA LEU A 171 4.96 -0.69 8.53
C LEU A 171 5.68 -0.43 9.86
N GLY A 172 7.00 -0.35 9.88
CA GLY A 172 7.78 -0.03 11.07
C GLY A 172 8.61 1.26 10.95
N TYR A 173 8.39 2.06 9.91
CA TYR A 173 9.25 3.21 9.61
C TYR A 173 8.75 4.50 10.26
N TYR A 174 7.44 4.68 10.34
CA TYR A 174 6.78 5.81 10.98
C TYR A 174 5.81 5.32 12.06
N THR A 175 5.80 6.02 13.19
CA THR A 175 4.93 5.72 14.34
C THR A 175 3.68 6.59 14.31
#